data_49c22acd91ff49c34c1160454b82047c
#
_entry.id   49c22acd91ff49c34c1160454b82047c
#
_cell.length_a   1.000
_cell.length_b   1.000
_cell.length_c   1.000
_cell.angle_alpha   90.00
_cell.angle_beta   90.00
_cell.angle_gamma   90.00
#
_symmetry.space_group_name_H-M   'P 1'
#
loop_
_entity.id
_entity.type
_entity.pdbx_description
1 polymer ?
#
loop_
_entity_poly.entity_id
_entity_poly.type
_entity_poly.pdbx_seq_one_letter_code
_entity_poly.pdbx_strand_id
1 'polypeptide(L)'
;MEYNKKTGKWESPYWHPALTTDAVVFGFDKEDGSLQVLLIKRGKAKPGETPAFEGYWALPGGFIQKDEPTDECVHRELFEESSMRLFNNDKGIQPEFIEQLKTYSARGRDPREFVVTVAYYALVKKDKYIIKGGDDAAEARWIPVDRVGELAFDHSEMLKKALTIINQAIK
;
A
#
# COMPACT_ATOMS: atom_id res chain seq x y z
N MET A 1 -25.93 3.22 14.49
CA MET A 1 -25.41 1.89 14.93
C MET A 1 -26.37 1.31 15.93
N GLU A 2 -26.67 0.04 15.84
CA GLU A 2 -27.52 -0.68 16.78
C GLU A 2 -26.68 -1.65 17.60
N TYR A 3 -26.98 -1.76 18.90
CA TYR A 3 -26.26 -2.69 19.75
C TYR A 3 -26.89 -4.09 19.62
N ASN A 4 -26.12 -5.03 19.06
CA ASN A 4 -26.54 -6.43 18.97
C ASN A 4 -26.26 -7.15 20.29
N LYS A 5 -27.33 -7.41 21.06
CA LYS A 5 -27.23 -8.08 22.36
C LYS A 5 -26.72 -9.54 22.28
N LYS A 6 -26.84 -10.19 21.11
CA LYS A 6 -26.37 -11.57 20.91
C LYS A 6 -24.86 -11.64 20.70
N THR A 7 -24.30 -10.67 19.96
CA THR A 7 -22.87 -10.60 19.63
C THR A 7 -22.07 -9.72 20.59
N GLY A 8 -22.77 -8.89 21.40
CA GLY A 8 -22.12 -7.92 22.29
C GLY A 8 -21.45 -6.77 21.56
N LYS A 9 -21.80 -6.52 20.29
CA LYS A 9 -21.15 -5.52 19.42
C LYS A 9 -22.13 -4.48 18.92
N TRP A 10 -21.64 -3.28 18.64
CA TRP A 10 -22.35 -2.28 17.87
C TRP A 10 -22.27 -2.64 16.39
N GLU A 11 -23.41 -2.76 15.73
CA GLU A 11 -23.54 -3.08 14.32
C GLU A 11 -24.17 -1.91 13.58
N SER A 12 -23.72 -1.65 12.37
CA SER A 12 -24.35 -0.67 11.50
C SER A 12 -25.49 -1.34 10.74
N PRO A 13 -26.65 -0.66 10.58
CA PRO A 13 -27.73 -1.13 9.71
C PRO A 13 -27.35 -1.00 8.22
N TYR A 14 -26.25 -0.32 7.91
CA TYR A 14 -25.80 -0.12 6.55
C TYR A 14 -24.71 -1.13 6.17
N TRP A 15 -24.77 -1.58 4.93
CA TRP A 15 -23.69 -2.38 4.34
C TRP A 15 -22.40 -1.57 4.24
N HIS A 16 -21.26 -2.19 4.46
CA HIS A 16 -19.94 -1.58 4.36
C HIS A 16 -19.05 -2.39 3.40
N PRO A 17 -18.29 -1.71 2.52
CA PRO A 17 -17.18 -2.36 1.85
C PRO A 17 -16.04 -2.64 2.84
N ALA A 18 -15.18 -3.58 2.52
CA ALA A 18 -13.87 -3.63 3.15
C ALA A 18 -13.04 -2.43 2.68
N LEU A 19 -12.24 -1.86 3.58
CA LEU A 19 -11.39 -0.72 3.29
C LEU A 19 -9.91 -1.10 3.43
N THR A 20 -9.11 -0.72 2.43
CA THR A 20 -7.66 -0.89 2.41
C THR A 20 -6.94 0.42 2.10
N THR A 21 -5.64 0.43 2.30
CA THR A 21 -4.75 1.47 1.77
C THR A 21 -3.62 0.83 0.98
N ASP A 22 -3.12 1.52 -0.03
CA ASP A 22 -1.98 1.11 -0.86
C ASP A 22 -1.02 2.29 -1.04
N ALA A 23 0.30 2.03 -1.04
CA ALA A 23 1.33 3.06 -1.16
C ALA A 23 2.16 2.91 -2.44
N VAL A 24 2.17 3.93 -3.30
CA VAL A 24 3.09 4.05 -4.43
C VAL A 24 4.30 4.87 -3.99
N VAL A 25 5.36 4.22 -3.57
CA VAL A 25 6.56 4.90 -3.08
C VAL A 25 7.65 4.86 -4.14
N PHE A 26 8.09 6.04 -4.59
CA PHE A 26 9.17 6.20 -5.56
C PHE A 26 10.47 6.63 -4.88
N GLY A 27 11.58 6.27 -5.51
CA GLY A 27 12.90 6.76 -5.15
C GLY A 27 13.87 6.67 -6.34
N PHE A 28 14.82 7.59 -6.39
CA PHE A 28 15.87 7.55 -7.43
C PHE A 28 17.00 6.67 -6.99
N ASP A 29 17.50 5.85 -7.93
CA ASP A 29 18.77 5.15 -7.77
C ASP A 29 19.93 6.14 -7.89
N LYS A 30 20.93 6.02 -7.00
CA LYS A 30 22.07 6.93 -7.00
C LYS A 30 23.11 6.61 -8.05
N GLU A 31 23.19 5.35 -8.50
CA GLU A 31 24.22 4.89 -9.41
C GLU A 31 23.88 5.25 -10.86
N ASP A 32 22.63 4.99 -11.26
CA ASP A 32 22.19 5.18 -12.64
C ASP A 32 21.12 6.29 -12.82
N GLY A 33 20.64 6.87 -11.72
CA GLY A 33 19.60 7.91 -11.73
C GLY A 33 18.20 7.40 -12.10
N SER A 34 18.01 6.09 -12.21
CA SER A 34 16.72 5.52 -12.59
C SER A 34 15.66 5.75 -11.51
N LEU A 35 14.44 6.10 -11.92
CA LEU A 35 13.30 6.14 -11.02
C LEU A 35 12.84 4.71 -10.73
N GLN A 36 12.74 4.38 -9.45
CA GLN A 36 12.32 3.07 -8.97
C GLN A 36 11.06 3.20 -8.12
N VAL A 37 10.29 2.14 -8.05
CA VAL A 37 9.13 2.00 -7.18
C VAL A 37 9.35 0.85 -6.20
N LEU A 38 8.91 1.06 -4.95
CA LEU A 38 8.91 0.00 -3.94
C LEU A 38 7.75 -0.94 -4.20
N LEU A 39 8.06 -2.21 -4.38
CA LEU A 39 7.07 -3.28 -4.51
C LEU A 39 7.35 -4.38 -3.49
N ILE A 40 6.28 -5.07 -3.11
CA ILE A 40 6.34 -6.29 -2.30
C ILE A 40 5.90 -7.49 -3.14
N LYS A 41 6.43 -8.65 -2.83
CA LYS A 41 5.99 -9.91 -3.42
C LYS A 41 4.99 -10.58 -2.50
N ARG A 42 3.79 -10.79 -2.97
CA ARG A 42 2.73 -11.40 -2.17
C ARG A 42 3.09 -12.83 -1.80
N GLY A 43 3.00 -13.12 -0.52
CA GLY A 43 3.18 -14.46 0.05
C GLY A 43 2.00 -15.38 -0.25
N LYS A 44 2.03 -16.56 0.35
CA LYS A 44 0.91 -17.49 0.34
C LYS A 44 -0.18 -17.02 1.29
N ALA A 45 -1.43 -17.26 0.93
CA ALA A 45 -2.56 -17.02 1.83
C ALA A 45 -2.41 -17.84 3.13
N LYS A 46 -2.77 -17.23 4.24
CA LYS A 46 -2.81 -17.92 5.53
C LYS A 46 -3.96 -18.94 5.56
N PRO A 47 -3.89 -19.98 6.41
CA PRO A 47 -5.00 -20.92 6.56
C PRO A 47 -6.32 -20.20 6.86
N GLY A 48 -7.35 -20.44 6.05
CA GLY A 48 -8.66 -19.80 6.17
C GLY A 48 -8.84 -18.51 5.40
N GLU A 49 -7.80 -17.99 4.77
CA GLU A 49 -7.89 -16.84 3.86
C GLU A 49 -8.13 -17.28 2.41
N THR A 50 -8.82 -16.44 1.65
CA THR A 50 -8.98 -16.66 0.20
C THR A 50 -7.70 -16.26 -0.52
N PRO A 51 -7.02 -17.18 -1.24
CA PRO A 51 -5.84 -16.83 -2.02
C PRO A 51 -6.15 -15.79 -3.10
N ALA A 52 -5.30 -14.78 -3.22
CA ALA A 52 -5.39 -13.78 -4.27
C ALA A 52 -4.00 -13.31 -4.68
N PHE A 53 -3.64 -13.51 -5.95
CA PHE A 53 -2.38 -13.05 -6.54
C PHE A 53 -1.10 -13.50 -5.81
N GLU A 54 -1.06 -14.74 -5.30
CA GLU A 54 0.17 -15.30 -4.69
C GLU A 54 1.35 -15.25 -5.67
N GLY A 55 2.50 -14.79 -5.18
CA GLY A 55 3.72 -14.65 -5.96
C GLY A 55 3.77 -13.48 -6.92
N TYR A 56 2.69 -12.70 -7.07
CA TYR A 56 2.69 -11.46 -7.83
C TYR A 56 3.38 -10.33 -7.05
N TRP A 57 3.95 -9.39 -7.80
CA TRP A 57 4.37 -8.11 -7.23
C TRP A 57 3.16 -7.21 -7.01
N ALA A 58 3.18 -6.45 -5.93
CA ALA A 58 2.11 -5.55 -5.52
C ALA A 58 2.68 -4.28 -4.89
N LEU A 59 1.87 -3.25 -4.79
CA LEU A 59 2.15 -2.11 -3.93
C LEU A 59 2.02 -2.56 -2.46
N PRO A 60 2.83 -2.02 -1.55
CA PRO A 60 2.61 -2.21 -0.12
C PRO A 60 1.24 -1.69 0.30
N GLY A 61 0.52 -2.46 1.10
CA GLY A 61 -0.80 -2.05 1.56
C GLY A 61 -1.63 -3.20 2.12
N GLY A 62 -2.69 -2.84 2.83
CA GLY A 62 -3.55 -3.82 3.47
C GLY A 62 -4.80 -3.24 4.11
N PHE A 63 -5.49 -4.07 4.88
CA PHE A 63 -6.77 -3.71 5.47
C PHE A 63 -6.61 -2.76 6.65
N ILE A 64 -7.52 -1.77 6.72
CA ILE A 64 -7.63 -0.87 7.85
C ILE A 64 -8.01 -1.65 9.12
N GLN A 65 -7.43 -1.28 10.25
CA GLN A 65 -7.79 -1.84 11.54
C GLN A 65 -8.93 -1.04 12.19
N LYS A 66 -9.51 -1.58 13.25
CA LYS A 66 -10.57 -0.89 13.97
C LYS A 66 -10.08 0.46 14.50
N ASP A 67 -10.84 1.50 14.22
CA ASP A 67 -10.59 2.89 14.65
C ASP A 67 -9.27 3.49 14.12
N GLU A 68 -8.69 2.90 13.07
CA GLU A 68 -7.45 3.35 12.42
C GLU A 68 -7.77 4.33 11.27
N PRO A 69 -7.21 5.56 11.28
CA PRO A 69 -7.27 6.46 10.13
C PRO A 69 -6.51 5.90 8.92
N THR A 70 -6.90 6.27 7.70
CA THR A 70 -6.27 5.74 6.48
C THR A 70 -4.80 6.14 6.31
N ASP A 71 -4.42 7.31 6.80
CA ASP A 71 -3.03 7.77 6.83
C ASP A 71 -2.16 6.98 7.82
N GLU A 72 -2.70 6.57 8.96
CA GLU A 72 -2.00 5.67 9.89
C GLU A 72 -1.89 4.26 9.30
N CYS A 73 -2.95 3.75 8.68
CA CYS A 73 -2.98 2.44 8.03
C CYS A 73 -1.89 2.33 6.96
N VAL A 74 -1.78 3.30 6.05
CA VAL A 74 -0.77 3.24 4.98
C VAL A 74 0.65 3.23 5.53
N HIS A 75 0.93 3.95 6.61
CA HIS A 75 2.23 3.94 7.27
C HIS A 75 2.53 2.60 7.98
N ARG A 76 1.53 2.03 8.65
CA ARG A 76 1.66 0.73 9.33
C ARG A 76 1.93 -0.37 8.31
N GLU A 77 1.11 -0.48 7.26
CA GLU A 77 1.27 -1.50 6.22
C GLU A 77 2.62 -1.37 5.50
N LEU A 78 3.02 -0.15 5.15
CA LEU A 78 4.31 0.10 4.52
C LEU A 78 5.46 -0.39 5.41
N PHE A 79 5.37 -0.17 6.73
CA PHE A 79 6.38 -0.66 7.67
C PHE A 79 6.33 -2.19 7.82
N GLU A 80 5.16 -2.78 7.99
CA GLU A 80 4.99 -4.22 8.22
C GLU A 80 5.49 -5.04 7.02
N GLU A 81 5.20 -4.59 5.80
CA GLU A 81 5.55 -5.32 4.58
C GLU A 81 6.93 -5.01 4.01
N SER A 82 7.52 -3.84 4.30
CA SER A 82 8.81 -3.43 3.72
C SER A 82 9.86 -2.93 4.69
N SER A 83 9.55 -2.86 5.98
CA SER A 83 10.39 -2.24 7.02
C SER A 83 10.61 -0.73 6.83
N MET A 84 9.94 -0.09 5.89
CA MET A 84 10.07 1.35 5.63
C MET A 84 9.23 2.16 6.62
N ARG A 85 9.86 3.09 7.33
CA ARG A 85 9.18 4.07 8.19
C ARG A 85 9.30 5.46 7.60
N LEU A 86 8.22 5.99 7.03
CA LEU A 86 8.15 7.37 6.55
C LEU A 86 7.94 8.37 7.70
N PHE A 87 7.38 7.91 8.81
CA PHE A 87 7.22 8.67 10.05
C PHE A 87 8.23 8.22 11.11
N ASN A 88 9.04 9.13 11.62
CA ASN A 88 9.84 8.88 12.80
C ASN A 88 9.70 10.05 13.78
N ASN A 89 8.68 9.97 14.65
CA ASN A 89 8.43 10.97 15.68
C ASN A 89 9.56 11.06 16.75
N ASP A 90 10.39 10.00 16.86
CA ASP A 90 11.37 9.88 17.93
C ASP A 90 12.70 10.61 17.66
N LYS A 91 12.94 11.09 16.45
CA LYS A 91 14.23 11.68 16.04
C LYS A 91 14.15 13.05 15.38
N GLY A 92 13.01 13.75 15.41
CA GLY A 92 12.88 15.07 14.80
C GLY A 92 13.12 15.09 13.28
N ILE A 93 13.06 13.92 12.61
CA ILE A 93 13.14 13.83 11.17
C ILE A 93 11.77 14.27 10.64
N GLN A 94 11.77 15.31 9.82
CA GLN A 94 10.57 15.73 9.09
C GLN A 94 9.98 14.52 8.38
N PRO A 95 8.67 14.25 8.52
CA PRO A 95 8.03 13.17 7.80
C PRO A 95 8.26 13.39 6.30
N GLU A 96 8.75 12.37 5.60
CA GLU A 96 8.73 12.42 4.15
C GLU A 96 7.27 12.47 3.72
N PHE A 97 7.00 13.36 2.79
CA PHE A 97 5.67 13.70 2.36
C PHE A 97 5.01 12.49 1.67
N ILE A 98 3.86 12.09 2.19
CA ILE A 98 2.97 11.11 1.55
C ILE A 98 1.62 11.76 1.33
N GLU A 99 1.13 11.76 0.09
CA GLU A 99 -0.16 12.33 -0.29
C GLU A 99 -1.14 11.27 -0.76
N GLN A 100 -2.42 11.54 -0.52
CA GLN A 100 -3.47 10.72 -1.09
C GLN A 100 -3.50 10.90 -2.63
N LEU A 101 -3.40 9.79 -3.34
CA LEU A 101 -3.45 9.75 -4.78
C LEU A 101 -4.90 9.80 -5.28
N LYS A 102 -5.67 8.79 -4.91
CA LYS A 102 -7.07 8.60 -5.32
C LYS A 102 -7.68 7.42 -4.55
N THR A 103 -9.00 7.40 -4.47
CA THR A 103 -9.77 6.22 -4.04
C THR A 103 -10.11 5.35 -5.26
N TYR A 104 -9.90 4.03 -5.13
CA TYR A 104 -10.23 3.03 -6.14
C TYR A 104 -11.31 2.10 -5.61
N SER A 105 -12.44 2.03 -6.32
CA SER A 105 -13.64 1.30 -5.90
C SER A 105 -14.33 0.57 -7.05
N ALA A 106 -13.60 0.22 -8.10
CA ALA A 106 -14.17 -0.53 -9.22
C ALA A 106 -14.67 -1.90 -8.74
N ARG A 107 -15.81 -2.35 -9.26
CA ARG A 107 -16.33 -3.69 -8.97
C ARG A 107 -15.36 -4.74 -9.47
N GLY A 108 -15.06 -5.73 -8.65
CA GLY A 108 -14.16 -6.83 -9.01
C GLY A 108 -12.67 -6.47 -9.06
N ARG A 109 -12.26 -5.26 -8.59
CA ARG A 109 -10.85 -4.92 -8.44
C ARG A 109 -10.11 -5.88 -7.51
N ASP A 110 -10.79 -6.37 -6.50
CA ASP A 110 -10.35 -7.44 -5.61
C ASP A 110 -11.28 -8.64 -5.78
N PRO A 111 -10.76 -9.83 -6.10
CA PRO A 111 -11.60 -11.01 -6.31
C PRO A 111 -12.18 -11.61 -5.03
N ARG A 112 -11.69 -11.21 -3.87
CA ARG A 112 -12.12 -11.77 -2.58
C ARG A 112 -13.47 -11.21 -2.12
N GLU A 113 -13.66 -9.90 -2.28
CA GLU A 113 -14.88 -9.19 -1.88
C GLU A 113 -14.91 -7.78 -2.48
N PHE A 114 -15.94 -6.99 -2.15
CA PHE A 114 -15.97 -5.58 -2.56
C PHE A 114 -15.06 -4.76 -1.65
N VAL A 115 -13.88 -4.46 -2.15
CA VAL A 115 -12.84 -3.70 -1.46
C VAL A 115 -12.70 -2.32 -2.07
N VAL A 116 -12.71 -1.29 -1.23
CA VAL A 116 -12.35 0.09 -1.58
C VAL A 116 -10.95 0.35 -1.03
N THR A 117 -10.05 0.88 -1.85
CA THR A 117 -8.74 1.31 -1.37
C THR A 117 -8.52 2.80 -1.52
N VAL A 118 -7.87 3.39 -0.51
CA VAL A 118 -7.33 4.74 -0.58
C VAL A 118 -5.85 4.62 -0.92
N ALA A 119 -5.49 4.96 -2.15
CA ALA A 119 -4.10 4.93 -2.60
C ALA A 119 -3.38 6.23 -2.23
N TYR A 120 -2.11 6.08 -1.84
CA TYR A 120 -1.19 7.16 -1.50
C TYR A 120 0.04 7.09 -2.39
N TYR A 121 0.77 8.21 -2.52
CA TYR A 121 2.06 8.24 -3.21
C TYR A 121 3.09 9.08 -2.47
N ALA A 122 4.36 8.74 -2.64
CA ALA A 122 5.48 9.46 -2.06
C ALA A 122 6.70 9.39 -3.00
N LEU A 123 7.55 10.41 -2.94
CA LEU A 123 8.89 10.39 -3.52
C LEU A 123 9.91 10.57 -2.40
N VAL A 124 10.78 9.57 -2.21
CA VAL A 124 11.70 9.48 -1.09
C VAL A 124 13.16 9.44 -1.52
N LYS A 125 14.07 9.74 -0.61
CA LYS A 125 15.50 9.46 -0.75
C LYS A 125 15.74 7.99 -0.42
N LYS A 126 15.75 7.12 -1.44
CA LYS A 126 15.84 5.66 -1.34
C LYS A 126 16.96 5.17 -0.41
N ASP A 127 18.11 5.82 -0.44
CA ASP A 127 19.28 5.48 0.38
C ASP A 127 19.11 5.67 1.89
N LYS A 128 18.08 6.34 2.33
CA LYS A 128 17.76 6.46 3.75
C LYS A 128 17.08 5.22 4.32
N TYR A 129 16.63 4.29 3.47
CA TYR A 129 15.79 3.17 3.89
C TYR A 129 16.44 1.83 3.56
N ILE A 130 16.48 0.96 4.56
CA ILE A 130 16.82 -0.46 4.39
C ILE A 130 15.50 -1.20 4.22
N ILE A 131 15.29 -1.78 3.03
CA ILE A 131 14.07 -2.49 2.68
C ILE A 131 14.23 -3.98 2.95
N LYS A 132 13.25 -4.55 3.65
CA LYS A 132 13.14 -5.99 3.92
C LYS A 132 11.67 -6.39 3.85
N GLY A 133 11.38 -7.53 3.24
CA GLY A 133 10.08 -8.16 3.34
C GLY A 133 9.73 -8.49 4.79
N GLY A 134 8.47 -8.43 5.13
CA GLY A 134 7.96 -8.75 6.46
C GLY A 134 6.48 -9.11 6.39
N ASP A 135 5.92 -9.60 7.49
CA ASP A 135 4.55 -10.07 7.64
C ASP A 135 4.09 -10.98 6.48
N ASP A 136 3.14 -10.56 5.68
CA ASP A 136 2.60 -11.30 4.54
C ASP A 136 3.40 -11.12 3.24
N ALA A 137 4.41 -10.24 3.23
CA ALA A 137 5.30 -10.02 2.09
C ALA A 137 6.46 -11.01 2.11
N ALA A 138 6.52 -11.89 1.11
CA ALA A 138 7.65 -12.80 0.95
C ALA A 138 8.96 -12.04 0.64
N GLU A 139 8.86 -10.87 0.05
CA GLU A 139 9.98 -10.06 -0.39
C GLU A 139 9.55 -8.60 -0.59
N ALA A 140 10.46 -7.64 -0.35
CA ALA A 140 10.30 -6.24 -0.74
C ALA A 140 11.51 -5.78 -1.54
N ARG A 141 11.28 -5.05 -2.65
CA ARG A 141 12.34 -4.55 -3.54
C ARG A 141 12.02 -3.20 -4.16
N TRP A 142 13.07 -2.44 -4.44
CA TRP A 142 13.04 -1.35 -5.39
C TRP A 142 13.18 -1.88 -6.81
N ILE A 143 12.21 -1.59 -7.67
CA ILE A 143 12.20 -2.05 -9.07
C ILE A 143 12.16 -0.82 -9.98
N PRO A 144 13.06 -0.70 -10.98
CA PRO A 144 12.98 0.37 -11.97
C PRO A 144 11.59 0.42 -12.61
N VAL A 145 10.99 1.61 -12.72
CA VAL A 145 9.60 1.77 -13.18
C VAL A 145 9.39 1.26 -14.61
N ASP A 146 10.41 1.28 -15.44
CA ASP A 146 10.40 0.76 -16.81
C ASP A 146 10.53 -0.78 -16.90
N ARG A 147 10.85 -1.44 -15.77
CA ARG A 147 10.96 -2.90 -15.65
C ARG A 147 9.86 -3.54 -14.83
N VAL A 148 8.89 -2.75 -14.37
CA VAL A 148 7.73 -3.28 -13.66
C VAL A 148 6.85 -4.05 -14.63
N GLY A 149 6.64 -5.35 -14.34
CA GLY A 149 5.71 -6.19 -15.07
C GLY A 149 4.27 -6.03 -14.58
N GLU A 150 3.48 -7.08 -14.78
CA GLU A 150 2.11 -7.13 -14.28
C GLU A 150 2.07 -7.14 -12.75
N LEU A 151 1.24 -6.29 -12.16
CA LEU A 151 1.04 -6.21 -10.72
C LEU A 151 -0.27 -6.90 -10.31
N ALA A 152 -0.35 -7.27 -9.04
CA ALA A 152 -1.58 -7.78 -8.44
C ALA A 152 -2.70 -6.73 -8.51
N PHE A 153 -3.94 -7.17 -8.52
CA PHE A 153 -5.14 -6.33 -8.49
C PHE A 153 -5.14 -5.27 -9.62
N ASP A 154 -5.53 -4.04 -9.29
CA ASP A 154 -5.47 -2.85 -10.14
C ASP A 154 -4.26 -1.95 -9.82
N HIS A 155 -3.22 -2.49 -9.19
CA HIS A 155 -2.04 -1.73 -8.76
C HIS A 155 -1.28 -1.09 -9.93
N SER A 156 -1.32 -1.69 -11.12
CA SER A 156 -0.75 -1.07 -12.32
C SER A 156 -1.41 0.26 -12.71
N GLU A 157 -2.71 0.43 -12.44
CA GLU A 157 -3.42 1.69 -12.66
C GLU A 157 -2.98 2.78 -11.66
N MET A 158 -2.78 2.38 -10.38
CA MET A 158 -2.28 3.27 -9.34
C MET A 158 -0.87 3.77 -9.68
N LEU A 159 0.02 2.84 -10.07
CA LEU A 159 1.38 3.16 -10.48
C LEU A 159 1.40 4.15 -11.66
N LYS A 160 0.62 3.91 -12.72
CA LYS A 160 0.51 4.81 -13.88
C LYS A 160 0.03 6.21 -13.48
N LYS A 161 -0.98 6.28 -12.60
CA LYS A 161 -1.51 7.56 -12.13
C LYS A 161 -0.47 8.34 -11.32
N ALA A 162 0.21 7.68 -10.39
CA ALA A 162 1.25 8.29 -9.57
C ALA A 162 2.45 8.74 -10.43
N LEU A 163 2.89 7.93 -11.41
CA LEU A 163 3.94 8.31 -12.36
C LEU A 163 3.60 9.57 -13.15
N THR A 164 2.34 9.73 -13.54
CA THR A 164 1.89 10.94 -14.24
C THR A 164 2.11 12.19 -13.39
N ILE A 165 1.82 12.13 -12.09
CA ILE A 165 1.98 13.24 -11.15
C ILE A 165 3.46 13.53 -10.92
N ILE A 166 4.26 12.50 -10.63
CA ILE A 166 5.71 12.66 -10.39
C ILE A 166 6.41 13.24 -11.62
N ASN A 167 6.10 12.76 -12.82
CA ASN A 167 6.69 13.28 -14.06
C ASN A 167 6.31 14.74 -14.36
N GLN A 168 5.18 15.22 -13.86
CA GLN A 168 4.80 16.64 -13.96
C GLN A 168 5.55 17.51 -12.94
N ALA A 169 5.83 16.96 -11.76
CA ALA A 169 6.54 17.68 -10.70
C ALA A 169 8.06 17.80 -10.93
N ILE A 170 8.65 16.89 -11.72
CA ILE A 170 10.09 16.85 -12.01
C ILE A 170 10.46 17.73 -13.23
N LYS A 171 9.49 18.17 -14.03
CA LYS A 171 9.70 19.10 -15.17
C LYS A 171 9.80 20.54 -14.69
#